data_ae9549fe878bafea1fffaba3052194c6
#
_entry.id   ae9549fe878bafea1fffaba3052194c6
#
_cell.length_a   1.000
_cell.length_b   1.000
_cell.length_c   1.000
_cell.angle_alpha   90.00
_cell.angle_beta   90.00
_cell.angle_gamma   90.00
#
_symmetry.space_group_name_H-M   'P 1'
#
loop_
_entity.id
_entity.type
_entity.pdbx_description
1 polymer ?
#
loop_
_entity_poly.entity_id
_entity_poly.type
_entity_poly.pdbx_seq_one_letter_code
_entity_poly.pdbx_strand_id
1 'polypeptide(L)'
;DGWPSCWICSLPCEDGLMDETAFPPADLTAFLTLCVGSWMSLRSRFDLSCSGEDWHASDRGEVTVSLSDHVPDSVLSVQSADGASSELRFSSDGALVVMAEGEERSGRWQLREDSSLELELTDAASSATVLERIWFIKPNLRLRSTTAMAKDGTPLQARFCSEIRRVSAPKA
;
A
#
# COMPACT_ATOMS: atom_id res chain seq x y z
N ASP A 1 -26.02 27.91 56.07
CA ASP A 1 -24.88 28.11 55.16
C ASP A 1 -24.93 27.04 54.07
N GLY A 2 -25.73 27.29 53.06
CA GLY A 2 -25.97 26.38 51.97
C GLY A 2 -25.42 26.93 50.65
N TRP A 3 -24.56 26.18 49.97
CA TRP A 3 -24.19 26.44 48.61
C TRP A 3 -25.13 25.72 47.66
N PRO A 4 -25.68 26.38 46.62
CA PRO A 4 -26.54 25.69 45.65
C PRO A 4 -25.70 24.87 44.66
N SER A 5 -26.09 23.64 44.47
CA SER A 5 -25.56 22.73 43.45
C SER A 5 -25.82 23.29 42.06
N CYS A 6 -24.74 23.53 41.34
CA CYS A 6 -24.76 23.91 39.94
C CYS A 6 -25.02 22.65 39.11
N TRP A 7 -26.19 22.57 38.48
CA TRP A 7 -26.53 21.58 37.47
C TRP A 7 -25.88 22.02 36.16
N ILE A 8 -24.71 21.46 35.87
CA ILE A 8 -24.13 21.57 34.53
C ILE A 8 -24.77 20.45 33.69
N CYS A 9 -25.64 20.88 32.78
CA CYS A 9 -26.13 20.04 31.69
C CYS A 9 -24.95 19.51 30.89
N SER A 10 -24.68 18.24 31.03
CA SER A 10 -23.86 17.51 30.07
C SER A 10 -24.70 17.28 28.82
N LEU A 11 -24.51 18.11 27.81
CA LEU A 11 -24.90 17.78 26.46
C LEU A 11 -23.92 16.69 25.97
N PRO A 12 -24.40 15.58 25.40
CA PRO A 12 -23.49 14.68 24.70
C PRO A 12 -22.97 15.41 23.48
N CYS A 13 -21.67 15.66 23.44
CA CYS A 13 -20.95 15.88 22.19
C CYS A 13 -21.14 14.59 21.37
N GLU A 14 -21.97 14.64 20.35
CA GLU A 14 -21.91 13.72 19.25
C GLU A 14 -20.65 14.07 18.46
N ASP A 15 -19.49 13.64 18.98
CA ASP A 15 -18.28 13.50 18.18
C ASP A 15 -18.60 12.43 17.14
N GLY A 16 -18.80 12.87 15.89
CA GLY A 16 -18.84 11.98 14.75
C GLY A 16 -17.57 11.12 14.80
N LEU A 17 -17.74 9.84 15.18
CA LEU A 17 -16.72 8.82 15.08
C LEU A 17 -16.27 8.77 13.62
N MET A 18 -15.22 9.49 13.27
CA MET A 18 -14.30 9.01 12.27
C MET A 18 -13.72 7.75 12.89
N ASP A 19 -14.07 6.61 12.32
CA ASP A 19 -13.47 5.32 12.65
C ASP A 19 -11.95 5.47 12.46
N GLU A 20 -11.25 5.75 13.56
CA GLU A 20 -9.78 5.82 13.56
C GLU A 20 -9.31 4.39 13.31
N THR A 21 -9.06 4.08 12.04
CA THR A 21 -8.46 2.81 11.66
C THR A 21 -7.27 2.55 12.58
N ALA A 22 -7.38 1.52 13.41
CA ALA A 22 -6.38 1.20 14.41
C ALA A 22 -5.00 1.07 13.74
N PHE A 23 -3.99 1.68 14.35
CA PHE A 23 -2.61 1.64 13.83
C PHE A 23 -1.67 0.98 14.87
N PRO A 24 -0.81 0.05 14.46
CA PRO A 24 -0.63 -0.51 13.11
C PRO A 24 -1.80 -1.40 12.67
N PRO A 25 -2.01 -1.61 11.33
CA PRO A 25 -3.11 -2.42 10.84
C PRO A 25 -2.99 -3.87 11.32
N ALA A 26 -4.08 -4.41 11.88
CA ALA A 26 -4.10 -5.74 12.48
C ALA A 26 -4.43 -6.86 11.48
N ASP A 27 -5.09 -6.53 10.37
CA ASP A 27 -5.52 -7.47 9.34
C ASP A 27 -5.43 -6.87 7.94
N LEU A 28 -5.70 -7.69 6.92
CA LEU A 28 -5.64 -7.26 5.53
C LEU A 28 -6.60 -6.12 5.23
N THR A 29 -7.84 -6.18 5.72
CA THR A 29 -8.86 -5.15 5.46
C THR A 29 -8.42 -3.80 6.00
N ALA A 30 -7.93 -3.75 7.23
CA ALA A 30 -7.36 -2.55 7.83
C ALA A 30 -6.15 -2.03 7.04
N PHE A 31 -5.27 -2.96 6.59
CA PHE A 31 -4.11 -2.60 5.77
C PHE A 31 -4.51 -1.98 4.43
N LEU A 32 -5.44 -2.62 3.71
CA LEU A 32 -5.91 -2.14 2.41
C LEU A 32 -6.67 -0.80 2.55
N THR A 33 -7.46 -0.64 3.59
CA THR A 33 -8.14 0.63 3.92
C THR A 33 -7.13 1.76 4.13
N LEU A 34 -6.02 1.50 4.84
CA LEU A 34 -4.94 2.45 4.99
C LEU A 34 -4.23 2.78 3.67
N CYS A 35 -4.28 1.92 2.67
CA CYS A 35 -3.70 2.20 1.35
C CYS A 35 -4.50 3.24 0.55
N VAL A 36 -5.79 3.40 0.81
CA VAL A 36 -6.69 4.27 0.03
C VAL A 36 -6.28 5.73 0.13
N GLY A 37 -6.29 6.44 -0.99
CA GLY A 37 -6.03 7.88 -1.08
C GLY A 37 -4.99 8.26 -2.13
N SER A 38 -4.60 9.53 -2.11
CA SER A 38 -3.58 10.07 -3.02
C SER A 38 -2.23 10.16 -2.30
N TRP A 39 -1.20 9.63 -2.93
CA TRP A 39 0.14 9.51 -2.39
C TRP A 39 1.15 10.19 -3.29
N MET A 40 2.04 10.97 -2.72
CA MET A 40 3.27 11.39 -3.37
C MET A 40 4.31 10.29 -3.16
N SER A 41 4.79 9.71 -4.24
CA SER A 41 5.76 8.61 -4.24
C SER A 41 7.12 9.11 -4.72
N LEU A 42 8.15 8.87 -3.91
CA LEU A 42 9.55 8.97 -4.29
C LEU A 42 10.06 7.56 -4.57
N ARG A 43 10.57 7.31 -5.77
CA ARG A 43 10.94 5.98 -6.23
C ARG A 43 12.40 5.96 -6.64
N SER A 44 13.13 4.94 -6.19
CA SER A 44 14.46 4.60 -6.67
C SER A 44 14.46 3.20 -7.26
N ARG A 45 14.99 3.05 -8.46
CA ARG A 45 15.11 1.78 -9.16
C ARG A 45 16.58 1.50 -9.42
N PHE A 46 16.97 0.26 -9.17
CA PHE A 46 18.31 -0.27 -9.41
C PHE A 46 18.21 -1.46 -10.36
N ASP A 47 18.85 -1.37 -11.51
CA ASP A 47 19.02 -2.49 -12.43
C ASP A 47 20.33 -3.21 -12.05
N LEU A 48 20.18 -4.39 -11.45
CA LEU A 48 21.29 -5.19 -10.93
C LEU A 48 21.89 -6.11 -11.99
N SER A 49 21.24 -6.21 -13.16
CA SER A 49 21.73 -6.97 -14.32
C SER A 49 22.57 -6.09 -15.26
N CYS A 50 22.50 -4.77 -15.11
CA CYS A 50 23.21 -3.81 -15.95
C CYS A 50 24.63 -3.55 -15.44
N SER A 51 25.62 -3.58 -16.32
CA SER A 51 27.02 -3.20 -16.02
C SER A 51 27.36 -1.76 -16.45
N GLY A 52 26.39 -1.01 -16.98
CA GLY A 52 26.55 0.36 -17.48
C GLY A 52 26.32 1.44 -16.42
N GLU A 53 26.40 2.70 -16.82
CA GLU A 53 26.18 3.84 -15.94
C GLU A 53 24.70 4.04 -15.55
N ASP A 54 23.76 3.45 -16.31
CA ASP A 54 22.30 3.59 -16.11
C ASP A 54 21.71 2.58 -15.11
N TRP A 55 22.53 2.05 -14.20
CA TRP A 55 22.10 1.07 -13.21
C TRP A 55 21.10 1.62 -12.16
N HIS A 56 21.00 2.93 -12.07
CA HIS A 56 20.15 3.61 -11.08
C HIS A 56 19.33 4.74 -11.70
N ALA A 57 18.04 4.77 -11.37
CA ALA A 57 17.16 5.88 -11.70
C ALA A 57 16.32 6.25 -10.49
N SER A 58 16.04 7.53 -10.31
CA SER A 58 15.11 8.04 -9.30
C SER A 58 14.09 8.96 -9.96
N ASP A 59 12.86 8.81 -9.56
CA ASP A 59 11.75 9.66 -9.98
C ASP A 59 10.78 9.91 -8.83
N ARG A 60 9.85 10.82 -9.05
CA ARG A 60 8.71 11.02 -8.17
C ARG A 60 7.45 11.20 -8.98
N GLY A 61 6.34 10.78 -8.41
CA GLY A 61 5.04 10.94 -9.05
C GLY A 61 3.92 10.82 -8.03
N GLU A 62 2.71 11.08 -8.48
CA GLU A 62 1.51 10.85 -7.70
C GLU A 62 0.90 9.52 -8.07
N VAL A 63 0.38 8.81 -7.07
CA VAL A 63 -0.43 7.63 -7.25
C VAL A 63 -1.71 7.78 -6.45
N THR A 64 -2.83 7.38 -7.05
CA THR A 64 -4.13 7.31 -6.38
C THR A 64 -4.50 5.85 -6.19
N VAL A 65 -4.90 5.50 -4.99
CA VAL A 65 -5.30 4.15 -4.62
C VAL A 65 -6.76 4.17 -4.19
N SER A 66 -7.56 3.29 -4.75
CA SER A 66 -8.94 3.04 -4.35
C SER A 66 -9.12 1.56 -4.01
N LEU A 67 -10.06 1.30 -3.10
CA LEU A 67 -10.43 -0.05 -2.67
C LEU A 67 -11.87 -0.30 -3.10
N SER A 68 -12.12 -1.47 -3.67
CA SER A 68 -13.46 -2.00 -3.91
C SER A 68 -13.57 -3.40 -3.33
N ASP A 69 -14.67 -3.65 -2.62
CA ASP A 69 -14.97 -4.96 -2.07
C ASP A 69 -15.79 -5.73 -3.09
N HIS A 70 -15.18 -6.76 -3.65
CA HIS A 70 -15.84 -7.77 -4.48
C HIS A 70 -15.83 -9.08 -3.71
N VAL A 71 -16.89 -9.32 -2.91
CA VAL A 71 -16.99 -10.55 -2.11
C VAL A 71 -16.85 -11.79 -3.01
N PRO A 72 -15.92 -12.72 -2.71
CA PRO A 72 -15.11 -12.83 -1.49
C PRO A 72 -13.76 -12.06 -1.51
N ASP A 73 -13.44 -11.35 -2.57
CA ASP A 73 -12.13 -10.73 -2.79
C ASP A 73 -12.15 -9.24 -2.47
N SER A 74 -10.97 -8.69 -2.13
CA SER A 74 -10.74 -7.24 -2.04
C SER A 74 -9.87 -6.81 -3.22
N VAL A 75 -10.22 -5.71 -3.87
CA VAL A 75 -9.50 -5.19 -5.04
C VAL A 75 -8.96 -3.79 -4.77
N LEU A 76 -7.64 -3.65 -4.80
CA LEU A 76 -6.97 -2.35 -4.86
C LEU A 76 -6.74 -1.94 -6.32
N SER A 77 -7.24 -0.79 -6.69
CA SER A 77 -6.91 -0.14 -7.97
C SER A 77 -5.89 0.95 -7.70
N VAL A 78 -4.78 0.90 -8.42
CA VAL A 78 -3.68 1.87 -8.33
C VAL A 78 -3.55 2.59 -9.65
N GLN A 79 -3.64 3.91 -9.62
CA GLN A 79 -3.51 4.75 -10.80
C GLN A 79 -2.39 5.77 -10.61
N SER A 80 -1.44 5.77 -11.52
CA SER A 80 -0.36 6.75 -11.57
C SER A 80 -0.75 8.00 -12.37
N ALA A 81 -0.14 9.13 -12.09
CA ALA A 81 -0.41 10.40 -12.77
C ALA A 81 -0.10 10.38 -14.29
N ASP A 82 0.79 9.49 -14.72
CA ASP A 82 1.13 9.25 -16.13
C ASP A 82 0.08 8.40 -16.89
N GLY A 83 -0.98 7.98 -16.19
CA GLY A 83 -2.06 7.17 -16.75
C GLY A 83 -1.88 5.67 -16.64
N ALA A 84 -0.75 5.18 -16.14
CA ALA A 84 -0.58 3.75 -15.88
C ALA A 84 -1.52 3.31 -14.74
N SER A 85 -2.15 2.16 -14.91
CA SER A 85 -3.06 1.59 -13.91
C SER A 85 -2.75 0.12 -13.66
N SER A 86 -3.00 -0.30 -12.43
CA SER A 86 -2.94 -1.70 -12.04
C SER A 86 -4.05 -2.03 -11.04
N GLU A 87 -4.48 -3.28 -11.06
CA GLU A 87 -5.42 -3.82 -10.09
C GLU A 87 -4.78 -5.01 -9.36
N LEU A 88 -4.90 -5.02 -8.05
CA LEU A 88 -4.44 -6.10 -7.19
C LEU A 88 -5.65 -6.72 -6.51
N ARG A 89 -5.91 -7.99 -6.79
CA ARG A 89 -7.01 -8.77 -6.20
C ARG A 89 -6.46 -9.69 -5.13
N PHE A 90 -6.98 -9.54 -3.93
CA PHE A 90 -6.60 -10.29 -2.74
C PHE A 90 -7.70 -11.26 -2.36
N SER A 91 -7.45 -12.56 -2.45
CA SER A 91 -8.39 -13.59 -2.03
C SER A 91 -8.11 -14.04 -0.60
N SER A 92 -9.14 -14.46 0.11
CA SER A 92 -9.06 -14.82 1.54
C SER A 92 -8.15 -16.02 1.84
N ASP A 93 -7.84 -16.83 0.85
CA ASP A 93 -6.93 -17.99 0.93
C ASP A 93 -5.44 -17.63 0.75
N GLY A 94 -5.13 -16.34 0.62
CA GLY A 94 -3.76 -15.85 0.40
C GLY A 94 -3.35 -15.76 -1.07
N ALA A 95 -4.26 -16.06 -2.02
CA ALA A 95 -3.96 -15.87 -3.44
C ALA A 95 -3.97 -14.37 -3.80
N LEU A 96 -3.11 -14.00 -4.73
CA LEU A 96 -2.97 -12.66 -5.28
C LEU A 96 -2.99 -12.73 -6.80
N VAL A 97 -3.79 -11.87 -7.43
CA VAL A 97 -3.76 -11.64 -8.87
C VAL A 97 -3.51 -10.16 -9.12
N VAL A 98 -2.54 -9.86 -9.96
CA VAL A 98 -2.20 -8.49 -10.37
C VAL A 98 -2.40 -8.34 -11.86
N MET A 99 -3.25 -7.37 -12.22
CA MET A 99 -3.45 -6.92 -13.61
C MET A 99 -2.72 -5.60 -13.80
N ALA A 100 -1.77 -5.56 -14.71
CA ALA A 100 -1.04 -4.33 -15.04
C ALA A 100 -0.69 -4.33 -16.52
N GLU A 101 -0.94 -3.23 -17.22
CA GLU A 101 -0.62 -3.07 -18.64
C GLU A 101 -1.22 -4.16 -19.55
N GLY A 102 -2.38 -4.72 -19.15
CA GLY A 102 -3.03 -5.82 -19.87
C GLY A 102 -2.44 -7.21 -19.62
N GLU A 103 -1.43 -7.32 -18.76
CA GLU A 103 -0.84 -8.59 -18.33
C GLU A 103 -1.38 -9.01 -16.96
N GLU A 104 -1.68 -10.29 -16.83
CA GLU A 104 -2.06 -10.93 -15.58
C GLU A 104 -0.87 -11.65 -14.96
N ARG A 105 -0.63 -11.41 -13.69
CA ARG A 105 0.37 -12.12 -12.88
C ARG A 105 -0.29 -12.67 -11.64
N SER A 106 0.00 -13.92 -11.33
CA SER A 106 -0.52 -14.59 -10.15
C SER A 106 0.57 -14.81 -9.12
N GLY A 107 0.16 -14.85 -7.87
CA GLY A 107 1.08 -15.06 -6.77
C GLY A 107 0.37 -15.21 -5.43
N ARG A 108 1.00 -14.79 -4.38
CA ARG A 108 0.51 -14.87 -3.00
C ARG A 108 0.72 -13.59 -2.25
N TRP A 109 -0.09 -13.38 -1.23
CA TRP A 109 0.08 -12.32 -0.25
C TRP A 109 0.12 -12.89 1.16
N GLN A 110 0.79 -12.20 2.06
CA GLN A 110 0.84 -12.50 3.48
C GLN A 110 0.96 -11.22 4.29
N LEU A 111 0.10 -11.05 5.30
CA LEU A 111 0.32 -10.06 6.33
C LEU A 111 1.25 -10.66 7.38
N ARG A 112 2.37 -9.99 7.66
CA ARG A 112 3.40 -10.43 8.59
C ARG A 112 3.08 -10.00 10.03
N GLU A 113 3.71 -10.61 11.00
CA GLU A 113 3.55 -10.28 12.44
C GLU A 113 3.92 -8.82 12.77
N ASP A 114 4.80 -8.23 11.98
CA ASP A 114 5.18 -6.81 12.10
C ASP A 114 4.22 -5.86 11.38
N SER A 115 3.04 -6.34 11.01
CA SER A 115 2.00 -5.61 10.26
C SER A 115 2.46 -5.11 8.88
N SER A 116 3.52 -5.68 8.29
CA SER A 116 3.86 -5.45 6.89
C SER A 116 3.11 -6.42 5.98
N LEU A 117 2.74 -5.96 4.78
CA LEU A 117 2.17 -6.78 3.73
C LEU A 117 3.28 -7.23 2.78
N GLU A 118 3.39 -8.53 2.58
CA GLU A 118 4.32 -9.15 1.63
C GLU A 118 3.54 -9.71 0.45
N LEU A 119 4.01 -9.41 -0.76
CA LEU A 119 3.46 -9.88 -2.02
C LEU A 119 4.55 -10.64 -2.77
N GLU A 120 4.25 -11.84 -3.21
CA GLU A 120 5.13 -12.65 -4.04
C GLU A 120 4.43 -12.94 -5.37
N LEU A 121 5.05 -12.58 -6.47
CA LEU A 121 4.55 -12.81 -7.83
C LEU A 121 5.57 -13.59 -8.62
N THR A 122 5.11 -14.49 -9.45
CA THR A 122 5.96 -15.21 -10.41
C THR A 122 5.60 -14.77 -11.82
N ASP A 123 6.60 -14.35 -12.56
CA ASP A 123 6.46 -14.07 -13.99
C ASP A 123 6.46 -15.42 -14.75
N ALA A 124 5.36 -15.71 -15.43
CA ALA A 124 5.19 -16.99 -16.13
C ALA A 124 6.15 -17.13 -17.31
N ALA A 125 6.58 -16.03 -17.94
CA ALA A 125 7.44 -16.07 -19.12
C ALA A 125 8.92 -16.26 -18.75
N SER A 126 9.41 -15.51 -17.76
CA SER A 126 10.83 -15.53 -17.34
C SER A 126 11.09 -16.46 -16.16
N SER A 127 10.05 -16.94 -15.47
CA SER A 127 10.15 -17.63 -14.18
C SER A 127 10.87 -16.78 -13.10
N ALA A 128 10.92 -15.47 -13.28
CA ALA A 128 11.44 -14.56 -12.28
C ALA A 128 10.43 -14.41 -11.15
N THR A 129 10.94 -14.33 -9.93
CA THR A 129 10.15 -14.06 -8.73
C THR A 129 10.29 -12.60 -8.36
N VAL A 130 9.15 -11.92 -8.16
CA VAL A 130 9.08 -10.56 -7.66
C VAL A 130 8.54 -10.61 -6.23
N LEU A 131 9.33 -10.15 -5.29
CA LEU A 131 8.96 -10.01 -3.90
C LEU A 131 8.79 -8.53 -3.59
N GLU A 132 7.61 -8.14 -3.13
CA GLU A 132 7.32 -6.78 -2.66
C GLU A 132 6.95 -6.82 -1.19
N ARG A 133 7.47 -5.87 -0.43
CA ARG A 133 7.11 -5.67 0.97
C ARG A 133 6.69 -4.23 1.18
N ILE A 134 5.55 -4.05 1.84
CA ILE A 134 4.92 -2.77 2.09
C ILE A 134 4.68 -2.64 3.60
N TRP A 135 5.09 -1.52 4.20
CA TRP A 135 4.83 -1.26 5.61
C TRP A 135 4.57 0.22 5.88
N PHE A 136 3.72 0.47 6.85
CA PHE A 136 3.42 1.81 7.31
C PHE A 136 4.31 2.19 8.49
N ILE A 137 4.99 3.33 8.39
CA ILE A 137 5.70 3.94 9.51
C ILE A 137 4.74 4.79 10.34
N LYS A 138 3.78 5.42 9.67
CA LYS A 138 2.67 6.20 10.21
C LYS A 138 1.48 6.06 9.27
N PRO A 139 0.24 6.40 9.68
CA PRO A 139 -0.92 6.30 8.79
C PRO A 139 -0.76 7.03 7.45
N ASN A 140 0.05 8.09 7.41
CA ASN A 140 0.29 8.90 6.21
C ASN A 140 1.69 8.73 5.61
N LEU A 141 2.46 7.75 6.07
CA LEU A 141 3.80 7.44 5.57
C LEU A 141 3.95 5.94 5.42
N ARG A 142 4.09 5.47 4.18
CA ARG A 142 4.41 4.07 3.91
C ARG A 142 5.69 3.93 3.10
N LEU A 143 6.36 2.82 3.29
CA LEU A 143 7.56 2.43 2.56
C LEU A 143 7.27 1.15 1.79
N ARG A 144 7.93 0.99 0.65
CA ARG A 144 7.85 -0.22 -0.17
C ARG A 144 9.24 -0.60 -0.65
N SER A 145 9.53 -1.88 -0.61
CA SER A 145 10.69 -2.47 -1.29
C SER A 145 10.21 -3.54 -2.25
N THR A 146 10.78 -3.59 -3.43
CA THR A 146 10.50 -4.61 -4.44
C THR A 146 11.82 -5.17 -4.95
N THR A 147 11.96 -6.48 -4.98
CA THR A 147 13.11 -7.17 -5.56
C THR A 147 12.61 -8.15 -6.61
N ALA A 148 13.29 -8.19 -7.76
CA ALA A 148 13.10 -9.19 -8.78
C ALA A 148 14.34 -10.09 -8.84
N MET A 149 14.12 -11.40 -8.81
CA MET A 149 15.18 -12.40 -8.84
C MET A 149 14.92 -13.41 -9.95
N ALA A 150 15.97 -13.81 -10.65
CA ALA A 150 15.93 -14.91 -11.59
C ALA A 150 15.65 -16.23 -10.86
N LYS A 151 15.31 -17.28 -11.62
CA LYS A 151 15.02 -18.62 -11.08
C LYS A 151 16.17 -19.21 -10.25
N ASP A 152 17.41 -18.85 -10.57
CA ASP A 152 18.61 -19.30 -9.84
C ASP A 152 18.93 -18.45 -8.60
N GLY A 153 18.09 -17.46 -8.27
CA GLY A 153 18.30 -16.54 -7.15
C GLY A 153 19.17 -15.34 -7.48
N THR A 154 19.61 -15.16 -8.72
CA THR A 154 20.37 -13.98 -9.13
C THR A 154 19.47 -12.74 -9.06
N PRO A 155 19.84 -11.66 -8.34
CA PRO A 155 19.07 -10.45 -8.28
C PRO A 155 19.11 -9.70 -9.62
N LEU A 156 17.94 -9.35 -10.14
CA LEU A 156 17.78 -8.64 -11.41
C LEU A 156 17.50 -7.15 -11.21
N GLN A 157 16.64 -6.84 -10.27
CA GLN A 157 16.21 -5.47 -10.02
C GLN A 157 15.84 -5.27 -8.54
N ALA A 158 16.08 -4.06 -8.04
CA ALA A 158 15.57 -3.60 -6.76
C ALA A 158 14.87 -2.25 -6.92
N ARG A 159 13.81 -2.02 -6.14
CA ARG A 159 13.11 -0.72 -6.05
C ARG A 159 12.84 -0.39 -4.60
N PHE A 160 12.91 0.91 -4.31
CA PHE A 160 12.49 1.46 -3.03
C PHE A 160 11.54 2.63 -3.27
N CYS A 161 10.43 2.66 -2.54
CA CYS A 161 9.48 3.76 -2.59
C CYS A 161 9.24 4.28 -1.18
N SER A 162 9.26 5.61 -1.05
CA SER A 162 8.76 6.34 0.12
C SER A 162 7.55 7.13 -0.31
N GLU A 163 6.41 6.89 0.33
CA GLU A 163 5.12 7.43 -0.09
C GLU A 163 4.47 8.20 1.06
N ILE A 164 4.12 9.46 0.79
CA ILE A 164 3.49 10.36 1.75
C ILE A 164 2.08 10.66 1.25
N ARG A 165 1.07 10.43 2.10
CA ARG A 165 -0.33 10.74 1.77
C ARG A 165 -0.53 12.26 1.75
N ARG A 166 -1.20 12.73 0.71
CA ARG A 166 -1.74 14.09 0.70
C ARG A 166 -2.94 14.18 1.64
N VAL A 167 -2.79 14.93 2.70
CA VAL A 167 -3.91 15.35 3.55
C VAL A 167 -4.37 16.72 3.07
N SER A 168 -5.64 16.83 2.69
CA SER A 168 -6.24 18.14 2.44
C SER A 168 -6.19 18.96 3.71
N ALA A 169 -5.72 20.19 3.63
CA ALA A 169 -5.82 21.09 4.78
C ALA A 169 -7.31 21.22 5.18
N PRO A 170 -7.64 21.28 6.48
CA PRO A 170 -8.99 21.57 6.92
C PRO A 170 -9.45 22.85 6.22
N LYS A 171 -10.63 22.85 5.62
CA LYS A 171 -11.25 24.06 5.12
C LYS A 171 -11.47 24.97 6.34
N ALA A 172 -10.79 26.10 6.36
CA ALA A 172 -11.00 27.18 7.35
C ALA A 172 -12.41 27.75 7.21
#